data_fce1f88ef26b7c4c25e5044e8216724b
#
_entry.id   fce1f88ef26b7c4c25e5044e8216724b
#
_cell.length_a   1.000
_cell.length_b   1.000
_cell.length_c   1.000
_cell.angle_alpha   90.00
_cell.angle_beta   90.00
_cell.angle_gamma   90.00
#
_symmetry.space_group_name_H-M   'P 1'
#
loop_
_entity.id
_entity.type
_entity.pdbx_description
1 polymer ?
#
loop_
_entity_poly.entity_id
_entity_poly.type
_entity_poly.pdbx_seq_one_letter_code
_entity_poly.pdbx_strand_id
1 'polypeptide(L)'
;MKNRLLSKSLTTVVASALLAGSAFAADMKRVAISSIVEVPALVATKDGLLQGLKEGGYEVGKNLEVDYQSANGKMDTQLQIVKKFIGDRPDLLLPITTPTSQAMIAGNHDIPVVFTTVTDPVKAQLITQYIQPGGNVTGVSDAAPIAAQLELFKRIVPGLKKIGFIYNPGLDSAAASLAWMQEEGAKMGIEVVESPSPTGNEVLAATKRLIGKVDAIYVPNDTTVIAGLAAIVKIGQETKTPVFTGEPSDVASGPVASVGVNYFEIGRMGGLMAAQVLDGKSPGEIDAIIAYKTMDEFIVAVNLSAAQKMGVTIPQDIIDSAQNVFE
;
A
#
# COMPACT_ATOMS: atom_id res chain seq x y z
N MET A 1 -0.81 15.68 95.13
CA MET A 1 -2.20 15.33 94.71
C MET A 1 -2.44 15.86 93.32
N LYS A 2 -2.82 14.94 92.38
CA LYS A 2 -3.62 15.17 91.17
C LYS A 2 -2.98 16.16 90.14
N ASN A 3 -2.78 15.90 88.86
CA ASN A 3 -3.55 15.04 87.98
C ASN A 3 -2.64 14.65 86.75
N ARG A 4 -2.61 13.37 86.47
CA ARG A 4 -2.36 12.86 85.13
C ARG A 4 -3.64 13.06 84.34
N LEU A 5 -3.49 13.48 83.02
CA LEU A 5 -4.27 12.94 81.89
C LEU A 5 -4.12 13.90 80.68
N LEU A 6 -3.99 13.29 79.54
CA LEU A 6 -4.09 13.85 78.14
C LEU A 6 -2.77 14.06 77.37
N SER A 7 -2.26 12.94 76.95
CA SER A 7 -1.46 12.91 75.72
C SER A 7 -1.64 11.54 75.03
N LYS A 8 -2.72 11.34 74.34
CA LYS A 8 -2.94 10.27 73.39
C LYS A 8 -3.96 10.77 72.37
N SER A 9 -3.53 11.14 71.21
CA SER A 9 -4.30 11.20 69.94
C SER A 9 -3.69 12.18 68.96
N LEU A 10 -2.57 11.85 68.38
CA LEU A 10 -2.12 12.50 67.13
C LEU A 10 -1.08 11.63 66.42
N THR A 11 -1.42 10.40 66.07
CA THR A 11 -0.52 9.52 65.28
C THR A 11 -1.35 8.54 64.47
N THR A 12 -2.27 8.98 63.59
CA THR A 12 -2.97 8.08 62.66
C THR A 12 -3.66 8.86 61.53
N VAL A 13 -2.97 9.72 60.77
CA VAL A 13 -3.49 10.33 59.52
C VAL A 13 -2.36 10.64 58.52
N VAL A 14 -1.29 9.91 58.44
CA VAL A 14 -0.27 10.13 57.39
C VAL A 14 -0.02 8.87 56.57
N ALA A 15 -0.81 7.83 56.67
CA ALA A 15 -0.56 6.56 55.94
C ALA A 15 -1.51 6.31 54.77
N SER A 16 -2.35 7.28 54.32
CA SER A 16 -3.35 7.05 53.27
C SER A 16 -3.14 7.88 51.97
N ALA A 17 -2.02 8.55 51.79
CA ALA A 17 -1.78 9.42 50.64
C ALA A 17 -0.68 8.92 49.67
N LEU A 18 -0.21 7.69 49.80
CA LEU A 18 0.87 7.13 48.97
C LEU A 18 0.44 6.00 48.02
N LEU A 19 -0.85 5.79 47.80
CA LEU A 19 -1.39 4.73 46.93
C LEU A 19 -2.13 5.24 45.68
N ALA A 20 -2.00 6.53 45.31
CA ALA A 20 -2.67 7.10 44.14
C ALA A 20 -1.67 7.56 43.06
N GLY A 21 -0.56 6.87 42.90
CA GLY A 21 0.48 7.25 41.94
C GLY A 21 1.00 6.10 41.10
N SER A 22 0.29 4.98 40.95
CA SER A 22 0.55 4.05 39.88
C SER A 22 -0.16 4.56 38.62
N ALA A 23 0.29 5.70 38.09
CA ALA A 23 0.05 6.00 36.68
C ALA A 23 0.62 4.79 35.91
N PHE A 24 -0.25 4.00 35.30
CA PHE A 24 0.14 3.01 34.31
C PHE A 24 1.10 3.73 33.35
N ALA A 25 2.40 3.51 33.50
CA ALA A 25 3.31 3.70 32.39
C ALA A 25 2.79 2.69 31.33
N ALA A 26 2.00 3.18 30.39
CA ALA A 26 1.56 2.37 29.27
C ALA A 26 2.83 1.76 28.69
N ASP A 27 2.88 0.43 28.63
CA ASP A 27 4.04 -0.30 28.14
C ASP A 27 4.30 0.19 26.70
N MET A 28 5.46 0.84 26.47
CA MET A 28 5.79 1.48 25.20
C MET A 28 5.89 0.39 24.13
N LYS A 29 4.92 0.35 23.22
CA LYS A 29 4.94 -0.58 22.10
C LYS A 29 5.89 -0.11 21.01
N ARG A 30 6.58 -1.04 20.39
CA ARG A 30 7.54 -0.76 19.31
C ARG A 30 7.09 -1.41 18.02
N VAL A 31 6.95 -0.62 16.96
CA VAL A 31 6.62 -1.13 15.63
C VAL A 31 7.72 -0.78 14.63
N ALA A 32 8.00 -1.70 13.72
CA ALA A 32 8.96 -1.50 12.65
C ALA A 32 8.24 -1.47 11.29
N ILE A 33 8.32 -0.33 10.61
CA ILE A 33 7.70 -0.10 9.30
C ILE A 33 8.80 -0.07 8.24
N SER A 34 8.64 -0.80 7.13
CA SER A 34 9.53 -0.66 5.99
C SER A 34 8.78 -0.65 4.66
N SER A 35 9.34 0.13 3.71
CA SER A 35 8.91 0.16 2.32
C SER A 35 10.10 -0.06 1.40
N ILE A 36 9.88 -0.76 0.27
CA ILE A 36 10.96 -0.97 -0.73
C ILE A 36 11.42 0.35 -1.36
N VAL A 37 10.51 1.33 -1.51
CA VAL A 37 10.77 2.63 -2.14
C VAL A 37 9.83 3.69 -1.58
N GLU A 38 10.20 4.96 -1.69
CA GLU A 38 9.31 6.09 -1.39
C GLU A 38 8.76 6.69 -2.68
N VAL A 39 7.47 6.44 -2.92
CA VAL A 39 6.65 7.09 -3.94
C VAL A 39 5.36 7.61 -3.27
N PRO A 40 4.63 8.56 -3.85
CA PRO A 40 3.48 9.20 -3.20
C PRO A 40 2.47 8.24 -2.58
N ALA A 41 2.10 7.17 -3.30
CA ALA A 41 1.18 6.14 -2.82
C ALA A 41 1.68 5.44 -1.55
N LEU A 42 2.97 5.05 -1.51
CA LEU A 42 3.54 4.33 -0.37
C LEU A 42 3.80 5.24 0.83
N VAL A 43 4.09 6.52 0.60
CA VAL A 43 4.13 7.54 1.66
C VAL A 43 2.73 7.73 2.25
N ALA A 44 1.69 7.84 1.41
CA ALA A 44 0.31 7.92 1.88
C ALA A 44 -0.10 6.66 2.69
N THR A 45 0.32 5.45 2.26
CA THR A 45 0.10 4.22 3.02
C THR A 45 0.74 4.29 4.41
N LYS A 46 2.00 4.74 4.50
CA LYS A 46 2.68 4.91 5.79
C LYS A 46 1.93 5.90 6.69
N ASP A 47 1.52 7.04 6.15
CA ASP A 47 0.81 8.06 6.90
C ASP A 47 -0.57 7.55 7.37
N GLY A 48 -1.26 6.79 6.52
CA GLY A 48 -2.48 6.08 6.88
C GLY A 48 -2.26 5.05 7.99
N LEU A 49 -1.18 4.24 7.94
CA LEU A 49 -0.81 3.29 8.99
C LEU A 49 -0.68 3.98 10.35
N LEU A 50 0.03 5.11 10.39
CA LEU A 50 0.19 5.88 11.62
C LEU A 50 -1.14 6.47 12.11
N GLN A 51 -2.00 6.91 11.20
CA GLN A 51 -3.34 7.39 11.54
C GLN A 51 -4.22 6.26 12.09
N GLY A 52 -4.25 5.08 11.47
CA GLY A 52 -5.01 3.93 11.94
C GLY A 52 -4.53 3.43 13.31
N LEU A 53 -3.21 3.39 13.54
CA LEU A 53 -2.63 3.09 14.86
C LEU A 53 -3.10 4.10 15.90
N LYS A 54 -3.10 5.40 15.57
CA LYS A 54 -3.58 6.47 16.46
C LYS A 54 -5.07 6.32 16.77
N GLU A 55 -5.91 6.02 15.79
CA GLU A 55 -7.34 5.74 15.98
C GLU A 55 -7.57 4.50 16.88
N GLY A 56 -6.69 3.50 16.77
CA GLY A 56 -6.66 2.32 17.63
C GLY A 56 -6.04 2.54 19.02
N GLY A 57 -5.69 3.80 19.37
CA GLY A 57 -5.18 4.15 20.70
C GLY A 57 -3.65 4.18 20.84
N TYR A 58 -2.89 3.98 19.74
CA TYR A 58 -1.43 3.98 19.75
C TYR A 58 -0.88 5.25 19.11
N GLU A 59 -0.37 6.17 19.90
CA GLU A 59 0.14 7.47 19.43
C GLU A 59 1.66 7.56 19.58
N VAL A 60 2.33 7.91 18.49
CA VAL A 60 3.80 8.06 18.45
C VAL A 60 4.28 9.06 19.49
N GLY A 61 5.28 8.64 20.29
CA GLY A 61 5.86 9.46 21.36
C GLY A 61 5.07 9.46 22.67
N LYS A 62 3.90 8.77 22.74
CA LYS A 62 3.14 8.59 23.99
C LYS A 62 3.21 7.14 24.50
N ASN A 63 2.76 6.19 23.69
CA ASN A 63 2.72 4.77 24.01
C ASN A 63 3.19 3.91 22.82
N LEU A 64 3.69 4.55 21.74
CA LEU A 64 4.19 3.92 20.53
C LEU A 64 5.54 4.51 20.11
N GLU A 65 6.51 3.64 19.86
CA GLU A 65 7.76 3.93 19.18
C GLU A 65 7.73 3.33 17.77
N VAL A 66 8.16 4.10 16.77
CA VAL A 66 8.14 3.69 15.37
C VAL A 66 9.55 3.78 14.79
N ASP A 67 10.08 2.66 14.29
CA ASP A 67 11.26 2.65 13.41
C ASP A 67 10.80 2.49 11.97
N TYR A 68 10.95 3.54 11.15
CA TYR A 68 10.64 3.52 9.73
C TYR A 68 11.90 3.56 8.88
N GLN A 69 12.00 2.63 7.91
CA GLN A 69 13.12 2.60 6.96
C GLN A 69 12.66 2.29 5.53
N SER A 70 13.22 3.02 4.57
CA SER A 70 13.05 2.79 3.15
C SER A 70 14.30 2.18 2.53
N ALA A 71 14.11 1.19 1.67
CA ALA A 71 15.21 0.54 0.94
C ALA A 71 15.65 1.30 -0.32
N ASN A 72 14.96 2.41 -0.67
CA ASN A 72 15.28 3.24 -1.83
C ASN A 72 15.39 2.44 -3.16
N GLY A 73 14.51 1.45 -3.34
CA GLY A 73 14.43 0.59 -4.53
C GLY A 73 15.47 -0.53 -4.58
N LYS A 74 16.24 -0.76 -3.51
CA LYS A 74 17.33 -1.75 -3.50
C LYS A 74 16.98 -2.94 -2.60
N MET A 75 16.84 -4.12 -3.19
CA MET A 75 16.52 -5.34 -2.45
C MET A 75 17.60 -5.71 -1.42
N ASP A 76 18.88 -5.52 -1.73
CA ASP A 76 19.95 -5.79 -0.78
C ASP A 76 19.84 -4.91 0.48
N THR A 77 19.44 -3.64 0.31
CA THR A 77 19.15 -2.73 1.43
C THR A 77 17.93 -3.20 2.21
N GLN A 78 16.87 -3.65 1.50
CA GLN A 78 15.67 -4.19 2.13
C GLN A 78 16.00 -5.39 3.03
N LEU A 79 16.84 -6.31 2.56
CA LEU A 79 17.27 -7.47 3.36
C LEU A 79 18.09 -7.07 4.61
N GLN A 80 18.89 -6.02 4.52
CA GLN A 80 19.62 -5.49 5.68
C GLN A 80 18.65 -4.86 6.71
N ILE A 81 17.66 -4.09 6.25
CA ILE A 81 16.61 -3.50 7.10
C ILE A 81 15.83 -4.61 7.82
N VAL A 82 15.42 -5.65 7.10
CA VAL A 82 14.72 -6.81 7.66
C VAL A 82 15.54 -7.48 8.75
N LYS A 83 16.83 -7.76 8.47
CA LYS A 83 17.73 -8.36 9.45
C LYS A 83 17.88 -7.53 10.73
N LYS A 84 17.97 -6.19 10.57
CA LYS A 84 17.99 -5.26 11.70
C LYS A 84 16.70 -5.36 12.51
N PHE A 85 15.53 -5.22 11.86
CA PHE A 85 14.23 -5.21 12.53
C PHE A 85 13.97 -6.52 13.30
N ILE A 86 14.28 -7.67 12.70
CA ILE A 86 14.16 -8.97 13.38
C ILE A 86 15.08 -9.04 14.60
N GLY A 87 16.31 -8.51 14.47
CA GLY A 87 17.27 -8.46 15.58
C GLY A 87 16.83 -7.55 16.73
N ASP A 88 16.17 -6.43 16.41
CA ASP A 88 15.67 -5.48 17.40
C ASP A 88 14.40 -5.96 18.12
N ARG A 89 13.73 -7.01 17.60
CA ARG A 89 12.52 -7.64 18.16
C ARG A 89 11.43 -6.62 18.55
N PRO A 90 10.84 -5.89 17.59
CA PRO A 90 9.68 -5.04 17.85
C PRO A 90 8.46 -5.89 18.22
N ASP A 91 7.41 -5.27 18.76
CA ASP A 91 6.13 -5.93 19.05
C ASP A 91 5.38 -6.30 17.76
N LEU A 92 5.63 -5.57 16.65
CA LEU A 92 4.92 -5.78 15.38
C LEU A 92 5.77 -5.29 14.19
N LEU A 93 5.73 -6.06 13.09
CA LEU A 93 6.30 -5.70 11.80
C LEU A 93 5.20 -5.22 10.85
N LEU A 94 5.43 -4.07 10.20
CA LEU A 94 4.50 -3.43 9.29
C LEU A 94 5.15 -3.21 7.90
N PRO A 95 5.30 -4.28 7.10
CA PRO A 95 5.82 -4.15 5.74
C PRO A 95 4.81 -3.47 4.81
N ILE A 96 5.30 -2.57 3.97
CA ILE A 96 4.58 -1.94 2.87
C ILE A 96 5.12 -2.50 1.56
N THR A 97 4.29 -3.04 0.71
CA THR A 97 4.51 -3.72 -0.58
C THR A 97 4.82 -5.23 -0.49
N THR A 98 4.51 -5.93 -1.59
CA THR A 98 4.74 -7.37 -1.71
C THR A 98 6.20 -7.78 -1.47
N PRO A 99 7.23 -7.19 -2.13
CA PRO A 99 8.61 -7.61 -1.92
C PRO A 99 9.12 -7.35 -0.51
N THR A 100 8.69 -6.27 0.13
CA THR A 100 9.03 -5.99 1.54
C THR A 100 8.40 -7.01 2.47
N SER A 101 7.13 -7.37 2.24
CA SER A 101 6.40 -8.36 3.04
C SER A 101 7.02 -9.75 2.91
N GLN A 102 7.35 -10.17 1.70
CA GLN A 102 8.05 -11.44 1.45
C GLN A 102 9.39 -11.50 2.18
N ALA A 103 10.19 -10.44 2.09
CA ALA A 103 11.49 -10.38 2.77
C ALA A 103 11.35 -10.46 4.29
N MET A 104 10.37 -9.74 4.88
CA MET A 104 10.14 -9.77 6.33
C MET A 104 9.66 -11.12 6.81
N ILE A 105 8.73 -11.76 6.10
CA ILE A 105 8.14 -13.04 6.52
C ILE A 105 9.15 -14.19 6.35
N ALA A 106 9.95 -14.18 5.28
CA ALA A 106 10.96 -15.21 5.03
C ALA A 106 12.03 -15.29 6.15
N GLY A 107 12.34 -14.17 6.79
CA GLY A 107 13.34 -14.10 7.87
C GLY A 107 12.75 -14.13 9.28
N ASN A 108 11.43 -14.14 9.41
CA ASN A 108 10.71 -13.97 10.68
C ASN A 108 9.78 -15.15 10.96
N HIS A 109 9.83 -15.68 12.18
CA HIS A 109 8.94 -16.77 12.60
C HIS A 109 8.04 -16.41 13.79
N ASP A 110 8.43 -15.43 14.61
CA ASP A 110 7.82 -15.19 15.92
C ASP A 110 7.12 -13.84 16.03
N ILE A 111 7.61 -12.79 15.34
CA ILE A 111 7.08 -11.44 15.46
C ILE A 111 5.82 -11.33 14.59
N PRO A 112 4.70 -10.83 15.13
CA PRO A 112 3.49 -10.61 14.34
C PRO A 112 3.73 -9.68 13.13
N VAL A 113 2.99 -9.91 12.03
CA VAL A 113 3.10 -9.10 10.80
C VAL A 113 1.72 -8.65 10.35
N VAL A 114 1.58 -7.34 10.10
CA VAL A 114 0.44 -6.77 9.37
C VAL A 114 0.97 -6.09 8.11
N PHE A 115 0.78 -6.75 6.97
CA PHE A 115 1.20 -6.18 5.68
C PHE A 115 0.19 -5.16 5.17
N THR A 116 0.66 -4.21 4.36
CA THR A 116 -0.18 -3.30 3.59
C THR A 116 0.34 -3.21 2.15
N THR A 117 -0.54 -2.83 1.23
CA THR A 117 -0.15 -2.61 -0.17
C THR A 117 0.48 -3.86 -0.79
N VAL A 118 -0.14 -5.02 -0.54
CA VAL A 118 0.23 -6.30 -1.15
C VAL A 118 -0.81 -6.68 -2.18
N THR A 119 -0.41 -6.82 -3.43
CA THR A 119 -1.33 -7.01 -4.55
C THR A 119 -2.11 -8.31 -4.43
N ASP A 120 -1.43 -9.45 -4.26
CA ASP A 120 -2.07 -10.75 -4.01
C ASP A 120 -1.31 -11.51 -2.92
N PRO A 121 -1.74 -11.40 -1.66
CA PRO A 121 -1.01 -12.02 -0.55
C PRO A 121 -1.06 -13.55 -0.56
N VAL A 122 -2.05 -14.16 -1.22
CA VAL A 122 -2.13 -15.62 -1.37
C VAL A 122 -1.13 -16.10 -2.42
N LYS A 123 -1.10 -15.47 -3.61
CA LYS A 123 -0.14 -15.77 -4.66
C LYS A 123 1.30 -15.49 -4.22
N ALA A 124 1.50 -14.42 -3.46
CA ALA A 124 2.79 -14.07 -2.86
C ALA A 124 3.19 -14.99 -1.68
N GLN A 125 2.37 -15.98 -1.32
CA GLN A 125 2.59 -16.97 -0.26
C GLN A 125 2.78 -16.34 1.14
N LEU A 126 2.15 -15.19 1.38
CA LEU A 126 2.18 -14.53 2.70
C LEU A 126 1.12 -15.09 3.64
N ILE A 127 -0.04 -15.45 3.07
CA ILE A 127 -1.17 -16.08 3.75
C ILE A 127 -1.73 -17.19 2.87
N THR A 128 -2.48 -18.12 3.45
CA THR A 128 -3.11 -19.23 2.72
C THR A 128 -4.51 -18.87 2.21
N GLN A 129 -5.19 -17.96 2.89
CA GLN A 129 -6.55 -17.51 2.59
C GLN A 129 -6.81 -16.15 3.26
N TYR A 130 -7.83 -15.42 2.78
CA TYR A 130 -8.18 -14.11 3.33
C TYR A 130 -8.91 -14.17 4.68
N ILE A 131 -9.85 -15.11 4.84
CA ILE A 131 -10.66 -15.25 6.06
C ILE A 131 -9.89 -16.10 7.05
N GLN A 132 -9.60 -15.53 8.23
CA GLN A 132 -8.84 -16.18 9.30
C GLN A 132 -7.60 -16.92 8.75
N PRO A 133 -6.62 -16.18 8.24
CA PRO A 133 -5.48 -16.77 7.50
C PRO A 133 -4.66 -17.76 8.32
N GLY A 134 -4.78 -17.73 9.65
CA GLY A 134 -3.95 -18.52 10.55
C GLY A 134 -2.53 -18.00 10.68
N GLY A 135 -1.77 -18.54 11.62
CA GLY A 135 -0.39 -18.12 11.83
C GLY A 135 -0.26 -16.69 12.39
N ASN A 136 0.84 -16.00 12.03
CA ASN A 136 1.21 -14.70 12.58
C ASN A 136 1.18 -13.56 11.55
N VAL A 137 0.45 -13.71 10.44
CA VAL A 137 0.41 -12.76 9.33
C VAL A 137 -1.03 -12.44 8.92
N THR A 138 -1.35 -11.16 8.77
CA THR A 138 -2.56 -10.64 8.14
C THR A 138 -2.27 -9.32 7.46
N GLY A 139 -3.27 -8.65 6.88
CA GLY A 139 -3.08 -7.31 6.33
C GLY A 139 -4.07 -6.89 5.25
N VAL A 140 -3.69 -5.87 4.49
CA VAL A 140 -4.53 -5.22 3.48
C VAL A 140 -3.91 -5.33 2.09
N SER A 141 -4.66 -5.92 1.18
CA SER A 141 -4.31 -6.01 -0.25
C SER A 141 -4.72 -4.74 -0.99
N ASP A 142 -3.83 -4.26 -1.88
CA ASP A 142 -4.07 -3.18 -2.83
C ASP A 142 -4.44 -3.69 -4.23
N ALA A 143 -5.01 -4.89 -4.32
CA ALA A 143 -5.50 -5.43 -5.58
C ALA A 143 -6.23 -4.35 -6.39
N ALA A 144 -5.86 -4.19 -7.65
CA ALA A 144 -6.42 -3.14 -8.51
C ALA A 144 -7.84 -3.53 -9.00
N PRO A 145 -8.76 -2.57 -9.12
CA PRO A 145 -10.09 -2.80 -9.68
C PRO A 145 -10.04 -2.87 -11.22
N ILE A 146 -9.41 -3.92 -11.77
CA ILE A 146 -9.06 -4.04 -13.20
C ILE A 146 -10.28 -3.86 -14.12
N ALA A 147 -11.44 -4.42 -13.75
CA ALA A 147 -12.67 -4.24 -14.54
C ALA A 147 -13.03 -2.76 -14.69
N ALA A 148 -13.05 -2.01 -13.58
CA ALA A 148 -13.33 -0.58 -13.61
C ALA A 148 -12.27 0.23 -14.38
N GLN A 149 -11.00 -0.19 -14.29
CA GLN A 149 -9.92 0.40 -15.09
C GLN A 149 -10.16 0.23 -16.58
N LEU A 150 -10.41 -0.99 -17.01
CA LEU A 150 -10.67 -1.28 -18.43
C LEU A 150 -11.93 -0.59 -18.96
N GLU A 151 -12.99 -0.47 -18.15
CA GLU A 151 -14.19 0.31 -18.50
C GLU A 151 -13.86 1.79 -18.73
N LEU A 152 -13.08 2.40 -17.81
CA LEU A 152 -12.62 3.77 -17.97
C LEU A 152 -11.78 3.94 -19.25
N PHE A 153 -10.85 3.03 -19.50
CA PHE A 153 -9.95 3.11 -20.67
C PHE A 153 -10.73 2.97 -21.98
N LYS A 154 -11.72 2.07 -22.07
CA LYS A 154 -12.60 1.94 -23.24
C LYS A 154 -13.42 3.19 -23.51
N ARG A 155 -13.83 3.90 -22.48
CA ARG A 155 -14.58 5.18 -22.64
C ARG A 155 -13.70 6.29 -23.18
N ILE A 156 -12.39 6.32 -22.79
CA ILE A 156 -11.42 7.32 -23.27
C ILE A 156 -10.86 6.94 -24.64
N VAL A 157 -10.70 5.65 -24.94
CA VAL A 157 -10.23 5.10 -26.22
C VAL A 157 -11.34 4.25 -26.84
N PRO A 158 -12.34 4.86 -27.52
CA PRO A 158 -13.37 4.09 -28.19
C PRO A 158 -12.77 3.14 -29.22
N GLY A 159 -13.07 1.84 -29.10
CA GLY A 159 -12.50 0.81 -29.97
C GLY A 159 -11.20 0.17 -29.47
N LEU A 160 -10.83 0.39 -28.21
CA LEU A 160 -9.72 -0.28 -27.53
C LEU A 160 -9.87 -1.80 -27.68
N LYS A 161 -8.90 -2.43 -28.38
CA LYS A 161 -8.83 -3.87 -28.64
C LYS A 161 -7.54 -4.49 -28.12
N LYS A 162 -6.46 -3.72 -28.06
CA LYS A 162 -5.16 -4.18 -27.61
C LYS A 162 -4.54 -3.22 -26.62
N ILE A 163 -4.21 -3.73 -25.44
CA ILE A 163 -3.53 -2.96 -24.40
C ILE A 163 -2.15 -3.54 -24.13
N GLY A 164 -1.11 -2.70 -24.18
CA GLY A 164 0.25 -3.08 -23.82
C GLY A 164 0.43 -3.10 -22.30
N PHE A 165 0.99 -4.17 -21.78
CA PHE A 165 1.24 -4.33 -20.35
C PHE A 165 2.74 -4.44 -20.10
N ILE A 166 3.33 -3.40 -19.49
CA ILE A 166 4.77 -3.39 -19.16
C ILE A 166 4.90 -3.87 -17.72
N TYR A 167 5.76 -4.85 -17.44
CA TYR A 167 5.89 -5.43 -16.12
C TYR A 167 7.25 -6.06 -15.86
N ASN A 168 7.62 -6.17 -14.58
CA ASN A 168 8.76 -6.95 -14.14
C ASN A 168 8.33 -8.40 -13.85
N PRO A 169 8.76 -9.38 -14.69
CA PRO A 169 8.36 -10.78 -14.50
C PRO A 169 8.92 -11.43 -13.23
N GLY A 170 9.88 -10.80 -12.55
CA GLY A 170 10.43 -11.25 -11.27
C GLY A 170 9.62 -10.84 -10.04
N LEU A 171 8.51 -10.08 -10.21
CA LEU A 171 7.65 -9.65 -9.12
C LEU A 171 6.31 -10.41 -9.13
N ASP A 172 5.99 -11.08 -8.03
CA ASP A 172 4.71 -11.79 -7.88
C ASP A 172 3.49 -10.85 -8.00
N SER A 173 3.61 -9.61 -7.51
CA SER A 173 2.60 -8.57 -7.68
C SER A 173 2.31 -8.24 -9.14
N ALA A 174 3.36 -8.11 -9.96
CA ALA A 174 3.23 -7.81 -11.38
C ALA A 174 2.62 -9.00 -12.15
N ALA A 175 3.03 -10.22 -11.81
CA ALA A 175 2.47 -11.44 -12.39
C ALA A 175 0.98 -11.65 -12.02
N ALA A 176 0.57 -11.26 -10.80
CA ALA A 176 -0.83 -11.28 -10.40
C ALA A 176 -1.66 -10.25 -11.17
N SER A 177 -1.17 -9.00 -11.26
CA SER A 177 -1.83 -7.92 -12.02
C SER A 177 -1.99 -8.26 -13.49
N LEU A 178 -0.96 -8.89 -14.10
CA LEU A 178 -1.03 -9.34 -15.50
C LEU A 178 -2.12 -10.39 -15.69
N ALA A 179 -2.18 -11.40 -14.82
CA ALA A 179 -3.18 -12.46 -14.92
C ALA A 179 -4.61 -11.89 -14.82
N TRP A 180 -4.86 -10.97 -13.89
CA TRP A 180 -6.16 -10.31 -13.77
C TRP A 180 -6.47 -9.41 -14.96
N MET A 181 -5.49 -8.68 -15.49
CA MET A 181 -5.67 -7.86 -16.71
C MET A 181 -6.03 -8.74 -17.91
N GLN A 182 -5.39 -9.90 -18.06
CA GLN A 182 -5.70 -10.86 -19.13
C GLN A 182 -7.11 -11.45 -18.96
N GLU A 183 -7.49 -11.83 -17.73
CA GLU A 183 -8.82 -12.37 -17.43
C GLU A 183 -9.94 -11.36 -17.73
N GLU A 184 -9.83 -10.14 -17.18
CA GLU A 184 -10.84 -9.10 -17.38
C GLU A 184 -10.83 -8.56 -18.81
N GLY A 185 -9.64 -8.43 -19.41
CA GLY A 185 -9.48 -8.05 -20.81
C GLY A 185 -10.20 -9.02 -21.76
N ALA A 186 -10.05 -10.34 -21.55
CA ALA A 186 -10.72 -11.35 -22.35
C ALA A 186 -12.25 -11.24 -22.26
N LYS A 187 -12.81 -10.97 -21.06
CA LYS A 187 -14.26 -10.74 -20.87
C LYS A 187 -14.76 -9.54 -21.66
N MET A 188 -13.91 -8.51 -21.87
CA MET A 188 -14.24 -7.27 -22.55
C MET A 188 -13.80 -7.25 -24.04
N GLY A 189 -13.21 -8.32 -24.55
CA GLY A 189 -12.70 -8.42 -25.91
C GLY A 189 -11.42 -7.59 -26.13
N ILE A 190 -10.60 -7.41 -25.10
CA ILE A 190 -9.33 -6.69 -25.13
C ILE A 190 -8.19 -7.72 -25.04
N GLU A 191 -7.29 -7.71 -26.02
CA GLU A 191 -6.05 -8.47 -26.02
C GLU A 191 -4.99 -7.75 -25.19
N VAL A 192 -4.33 -8.47 -24.26
CA VAL A 192 -3.21 -7.93 -23.47
C VAL A 192 -1.90 -8.33 -24.14
N VAL A 193 -1.13 -7.35 -24.59
CA VAL A 193 0.19 -7.53 -25.22
C VAL A 193 1.26 -7.31 -24.18
N GLU A 194 1.92 -8.39 -23.76
CA GLU A 194 2.96 -8.35 -22.73
C GLU A 194 4.26 -7.69 -23.23
N SER A 195 4.88 -6.91 -22.38
CA SER A 195 6.21 -6.37 -22.61
C SER A 195 7.06 -6.42 -21.33
N PRO A 196 7.78 -7.52 -21.08
CA PRO A 196 8.57 -7.67 -19.87
C PRO A 196 9.71 -6.66 -19.80
N SER A 197 9.95 -6.15 -18.57
CA SER A 197 11.00 -5.21 -18.19
C SER A 197 11.59 -5.62 -16.84
N PRO A 198 12.53 -6.58 -16.79
CA PRO A 198 13.12 -7.07 -15.54
C PRO A 198 13.79 -5.99 -14.68
N THR A 199 14.24 -4.90 -15.32
CA THR A 199 14.91 -3.78 -14.64
C THR A 199 14.35 -2.44 -15.11
N GLY A 200 14.49 -1.39 -14.26
CA GLY A 200 14.08 -0.02 -14.63
C GLY A 200 14.77 0.52 -15.89
N ASN A 201 16.01 0.09 -16.17
CA ASN A 201 16.76 0.49 -17.35
C ASN A 201 16.17 -0.06 -18.67
N GLU A 202 15.41 -1.14 -18.61
CA GLU A 202 14.79 -1.79 -19.76
C GLU A 202 13.40 -1.24 -20.11
N VAL A 203 12.80 -0.41 -19.22
CA VAL A 203 11.45 0.15 -19.40
C VAL A 203 11.31 0.88 -20.72
N LEU A 204 12.31 1.68 -21.12
CA LEU A 204 12.31 2.40 -22.39
C LEU A 204 12.22 1.44 -23.58
N ALA A 205 13.00 0.36 -23.57
CA ALA A 205 13.00 -0.64 -24.64
C ALA A 205 11.68 -1.44 -24.63
N ALA A 206 11.16 -1.78 -23.45
CA ALA A 206 9.87 -2.45 -23.29
C ALA A 206 8.73 -1.60 -23.87
N THR A 207 8.71 -0.30 -23.60
CA THR A 207 7.73 0.63 -24.15
C THR A 207 7.78 0.67 -25.67
N LYS A 208 8.99 0.81 -26.25
CA LYS A 208 9.18 0.85 -27.72
C LYS A 208 8.70 -0.41 -28.42
N ARG A 209 8.79 -1.59 -27.78
CA ARG A 209 8.30 -2.86 -28.36
C ARG A 209 6.78 -2.87 -28.58
N LEU A 210 6.02 -2.05 -27.87
CA LEU A 210 4.56 -1.97 -27.94
C LEU A 210 4.06 -1.00 -29.01
N ILE A 211 4.87 -0.01 -29.40
CA ILE A 211 4.45 1.05 -30.33
C ILE A 211 4.06 0.46 -31.70
N GLY A 212 2.88 0.88 -32.20
CA GLY A 212 2.28 0.39 -33.43
C GLY A 212 1.62 -1.00 -33.33
N LYS A 213 1.65 -1.63 -32.16
CA LYS A 213 1.04 -2.95 -31.92
C LYS A 213 -0.16 -2.90 -30.98
N VAL A 214 -0.32 -1.83 -30.24
CA VAL A 214 -1.36 -1.65 -29.20
C VAL A 214 -2.07 -0.32 -29.38
N ASP A 215 -3.30 -0.25 -28.88
CA ASP A 215 -4.12 0.96 -28.90
C ASP A 215 -3.85 1.87 -27.69
N ALA A 216 -3.34 1.29 -26.60
CA ALA A 216 -2.97 1.98 -25.38
C ALA A 216 -1.89 1.20 -24.62
N ILE A 217 -1.20 1.86 -23.70
CA ILE A 217 -0.24 1.26 -22.77
C ILE A 217 -0.79 1.35 -21.36
N TYR A 218 -0.69 0.27 -20.59
CA TYR A 218 -1.00 0.23 -19.17
C TYR A 218 0.26 0.02 -18.35
N VAL A 219 0.40 0.83 -17.32
CA VAL A 219 1.47 0.76 -16.31
C VAL A 219 0.85 0.27 -15.00
N PRO A 220 1.11 -0.98 -14.59
CA PRO A 220 0.59 -1.52 -13.34
C PRO A 220 1.30 -0.91 -12.11
N ASN A 221 0.84 -1.28 -10.92
CA ASN A 221 1.50 -0.94 -9.64
C ASN A 221 2.79 -1.77 -9.48
N ASP A 222 3.73 -1.56 -10.39
CA ASP A 222 5.04 -2.22 -10.46
C ASP A 222 6.15 -1.20 -10.21
N THR A 223 6.80 -1.29 -9.06
CA THR A 223 7.82 -0.32 -8.63
C THR A 223 9.01 -0.22 -9.59
N THR A 224 9.32 -1.30 -10.34
CA THR A 224 10.35 -1.31 -11.38
C THR A 224 9.94 -0.47 -12.58
N VAL A 225 8.69 -0.62 -13.01
CA VAL A 225 8.15 0.07 -14.20
C VAL A 225 7.85 1.53 -13.89
N ILE A 226 7.28 1.82 -12.71
CA ILE A 226 6.98 3.19 -12.26
C ILE A 226 8.26 4.04 -12.20
N ALA A 227 9.40 3.49 -11.86
CA ALA A 227 10.69 4.20 -11.91
C ALA A 227 11.04 4.73 -13.32
N GLY A 228 10.48 4.11 -14.37
CA GLY A 228 10.63 4.53 -15.77
C GLY A 228 9.42 5.29 -16.35
N LEU A 229 8.43 5.66 -15.56
CA LEU A 229 7.16 6.23 -16.02
C LEU A 229 7.33 7.44 -16.94
N ALA A 230 8.25 8.34 -16.62
CA ALA A 230 8.53 9.53 -17.45
C ALA A 230 8.93 9.18 -18.88
N ALA A 231 9.69 8.09 -19.07
CA ALA A 231 10.09 7.62 -20.41
C ALA A 231 8.89 7.01 -21.17
N ILE A 232 8.01 6.26 -20.47
CA ILE A 232 6.78 5.70 -21.05
C ILE A 232 5.87 6.84 -21.53
N VAL A 233 5.62 7.83 -20.67
CA VAL A 233 4.79 9.00 -20.97
C VAL A 233 5.34 9.77 -22.16
N LYS A 234 6.66 10.04 -22.21
CA LYS A 234 7.31 10.71 -23.32
C LYS A 234 7.06 9.98 -24.65
N ILE A 235 7.27 8.66 -24.69
CA ILE A 235 7.01 7.85 -25.88
C ILE A 235 5.52 7.90 -26.26
N GLY A 236 4.61 7.75 -25.28
CA GLY A 236 3.16 7.84 -25.51
C GLY A 236 2.77 9.15 -26.17
N GLN A 237 3.33 10.28 -25.73
CA GLN A 237 3.10 11.61 -26.32
C GLN A 237 3.67 11.72 -27.75
N GLU A 238 4.91 11.26 -27.97
CA GLU A 238 5.58 11.30 -29.27
C GLU A 238 4.87 10.43 -30.33
N THR A 239 4.31 9.29 -29.91
CA THR A 239 3.69 8.30 -30.81
C THR A 239 2.17 8.37 -30.86
N LYS A 240 1.54 9.29 -30.09
CA LYS A 240 0.08 9.38 -29.93
C LYS A 240 -0.53 8.07 -29.39
N THR A 241 0.18 7.38 -28.51
CA THR A 241 -0.29 6.17 -27.85
C THR A 241 -0.69 6.51 -26.41
N PRO A 242 -1.98 6.44 -26.03
CA PRO A 242 -2.43 6.74 -24.67
C PRO A 242 -1.76 5.86 -23.64
N VAL A 243 -1.33 6.48 -22.53
CA VAL A 243 -0.74 5.78 -21.37
C VAL A 243 -1.70 5.89 -20.20
N PHE A 244 -2.10 4.75 -19.66
CA PHE A 244 -2.90 4.62 -18.44
C PHE A 244 -2.06 4.01 -17.32
N THR A 245 -2.45 4.25 -16.09
CA THR A 245 -1.77 3.70 -14.91
C THR A 245 -2.76 3.06 -13.94
N GLY A 246 -2.30 2.11 -13.15
CA GLY A 246 -3.07 1.46 -12.09
C GLY A 246 -3.26 2.32 -10.85
N GLU A 247 -2.44 3.38 -10.71
CA GLU A 247 -2.36 4.22 -9.53
C GLU A 247 -2.79 5.67 -9.85
N PRO A 248 -3.89 6.19 -9.21
CA PRO A 248 -4.39 7.53 -9.46
C PRO A 248 -3.38 8.66 -9.21
N SER A 249 -2.49 8.53 -8.21
CA SER A 249 -1.49 9.57 -7.91
C SER A 249 -0.43 9.73 -8.99
N ASP A 250 -0.17 8.69 -9.80
CA ASP A 250 0.78 8.72 -10.90
C ASP A 250 0.31 9.56 -12.09
N VAL A 251 -1.01 9.83 -12.18
CA VAL A 251 -1.60 10.61 -13.29
C VAL A 251 -1.05 12.03 -13.36
N ALA A 252 -0.67 12.61 -12.21
CA ALA A 252 0.03 13.89 -12.15
C ALA A 252 1.36 13.90 -12.93
N SER A 253 2.00 12.72 -13.10
CA SER A 253 3.27 12.55 -13.80
C SER A 253 3.12 12.32 -15.30
N GLY A 254 1.88 12.38 -15.84
CA GLY A 254 1.62 12.43 -17.28
C GLY A 254 0.88 11.26 -17.93
N PRO A 255 0.47 10.17 -17.25
CA PRO A 255 -0.56 9.27 -17.77
C PRO A 255 -1.88 10.00 -18.03
N VAL A 256 -2.71 9.45 -18.94
CA VAL A 256 -3.99 10.06 -19.32
C VAL A 256 -5.03 9.96 -18.21
N ALA A 257 -5.14 8.80 -17.60
CA ALA A 257 -6.11 8.54 -16.53
C ALA A 257 -5.77 7.29 -15.72
N SER A 258 -6.39 7.20 -14.55
CA SER A 258 -6.42 6.03 -13.69
C SER A 258 -7.74 5.97 -12.92
N VAL A 259 -8.11 4.75 -12.53
CA VAL A 259 -9.06 4.51 -11.44
C VAL A 259 -8.44 3.48 -10.49
N GLY A 260 -8.47 3.77 -9.21
CA GLY A 260 -7.78 2.96 -8.21
C GLY A 260 -8.30 3.18 -6.80
N VAL A 261 -7.57 2.66 -5.84
CA VAL A 261 -7.88 2.71 -4.41
C VAL A 261 -7.19 3.88 -3.72
N ASN A 262 -7.70 4.26 -2.56
CA ASN A 262 -7.05 5.27 -1.72
C ASN A 262 -5.97 4.61 -0.87
N TYR A 263 -4.72 4.90 -1.14
CA TYR A 263 -3.57 4.32 -0.44
C TYR A 263 -3.44 4.79 1.02
N PHE A 264 -3.90 5.98 1.34
CA PHE A 264 -4.01 6.41 2.73
C PHE A 264 -5.00 5.53 3.50
N GLU A 265 -6.17 5.21 2.91
CA GLU A 265 -7.16 4.34 3.52
C GLU A 265 -6.68 2.89 3.65
N ILE A 266 -5.91 2.38 2.68
CA ILE A 266 -5.22 1.07 2.81
C ILE A 266 -4.33 1.07 4.05
N GLY A 267 -3.53 2.11 4.20
CA GLY A 267 -2.69 2.29 5.38
C GLY A 267 -3.52 2.37 6.66
N ARG A 268 -4.57 3.19 6.69
CA ARG A 268 -5.44 3.36 7.86
C ARG A 268 -6.10 2.05 8.30
N MET A 269 -6.62 1.26 7.35
CA MET A 269 -7.13 -0.08 7.63
C MET A 269 -6.05 -0.99 8.23
N GLY A 270 -4.84 -0.98 7.65
CA GLY A 270 -3.70 -1.73 8.19
C GLY A 270 -3.30 -1.28 9.60
N GLY A 271 -3.34 0.02 9.88
CA GLY A 271 -3.09 0.60 11.20
C GLY A 271 -4.10 0.17 12.26
N LEU A 272 -5.39 0.11 11.88
CA LEU A 272 -6.45 -0.41 12.77
C LEU A 272 -6.29 -1.92 13.06
N MET A 273 -5.84 -2.71 12.06
CA MET A 273 -5.48 -4.11 12.28
C MET A 273 -4.26 -4.23 13.20
N ALA A 274 -3.24 -3.40 12.98
CA ALA A 274 -2.03 -3.35 13.79
C ALA A 274 -2.36 -3.06 15.26
N ALA A 275 -3.28 -2.13 15.53
CA ALA A 275 -3.74 -1.85 16.89
C ALA A 275 -4.37 -3.07 17.55
N GLN A 276 -5.24 -3.83 16.85
CA GLN A 276 -5.82 -5.07 17.38
C GLN A 276 -4.73 -6.11 17.74
N VAL A 277 -3.66 -6.18 16.93
CA VAL A 277 -2.54 -7.09 17.22
C VAL A 277 -1.75 -6.63 18.44
N LEU A 278 -1.51 -5.32 18.59
CA LEU A 278 -0.85 -4.76 19.78
C LEU A 278 -1.69 -4.93 21.04
N ASP A 279 -3.02 -5.01 20.92
CA ASP A 279 -3.96 -5.36 22.00
C ASP A 279 -3.96 -6.86 22.34
N GLY A 280 -3.19 -7.69 21.60
CA GLY A 280 -2.99 -9.12 21.87
C GLY A 280 -3.81 -10.07 21.00
N LYS A 281 -4.56 -9.58 19.99
CA LYS A 281 -5.25 -10.45 19.04
C LYS A 281 -4.23 -11.07 18.07
N SER A 282 -4.34 -12.39 17.83
CA SER A 282 -3.48 -13.06 16.85
C SER A 282 -3.76 -12.54 15.42
N PRO A 283 -2.72 -12.21 14.62
CA PRO A 283 -2.93 -11.84 13.21
C PRO A 283 -3.74 -12.88 12.44
N GLY A 284 -3.53 -14.17 12.71
CA GLY A 284 -4.25 -15.26 12.05
C GLY A 284 -5.75 -15.33 12.34
N GLU A 285 -6.25 -14.59 13.33
CA GLU A 285 -7.67 -14.44 13.68
C GLU A 285 -8.30 -13.17 13.10
N ILE A 286 -7.52 -12.34 12.41
CA ILE A 286 -7.96 -11.12 11.75
C ILE A 286 -8.02 -11.38 10.26
N ASP A 287 -9.22 -11.24 9.66
CA ASP A 287 -9.39 -11.39 8.23
C ASP A 287 -8.51 -10.40 7.46
N ALA A 288 -7.79 -10.89 6.46
CA ALA A 288 -7.10 -10.03 5.53
C ALA A 288 -8.12 -9.36 4.58
N ILE A 289 -7.87 -8.10 4.21
CA ILE A 289 -8.79 -7.26 3.44
C ILE A 289 -8.28 -7.08 2.00
N ILE A 290 -9.18 -7.15 1.03
CA ILE A 290 -8.98 -6.63 -0.32
C ILE A 290 -9.59 -5.24 -0.35
N ALA A 291 -8.76 -4.19 -0.39
CA ALA A 291 -9.18 -2.82 -0.18
C ALA A 291 -10.35 -2.38 -1.09
N TYR A 292 -10.26 -2.63 -2.40
CA TYR A 292 -11.31 -2.19 -3.33
C TYR A 292 -12.69 -2.83 -3.10
N LYS A 293 -12.76 -3.94 -2.36
CA LYS A 293 -14.02 -4.61 -2.02
C LYS A 293 -14.69 -4.05 -0.77
N THR A 294 -13.99 -3.21 -0.02
CA THR A 294 -14.45 -2.63 1.25
C THR A 294 -14.55 -1.12 1.21
N MET A 295 -14.06 -0.49 0.14
CA MET A 295 -14.17 0.94 -0.10
C MET A 295 -15.48 1.26 -0.83
N ASP A 296 -16.16 2.32 -0.42
CA ASP A 296 -17.42 2.77 -1.03
C ASP A 296 -17.18 3.39 -2.41
N GLU A 297 -16.02 4.01 -2.64
CA GLU A 297 -15.70 4.72 -3.88
C GLU A 297 -14.25 4.49 -4.32
N PHE A 298 -14.05 4.45 -5.64
CA PHE A 298 -12.72 4.51 -6.25
C PHE A 298 -12.29 5.96 -6.45
N ILE A 299 -10.98 6.17 -6.47
CA ILE A 299 -10.41 7.44 -6.89
C ILE A 299 -10.24 7.41 -8.41
N VAL A 300 -10.85 8.36 -9.10
CA VAL A 300 -10.64 8.61 -10.52
C VAL A 300 -9.73 9.83 -10.66
N ALA A 301 -8.65 9.68 -11.42
CA ALA A 301 -7.75 10.77 -11.78
C ALA A 301 -7.62 10.88 -13.29
N VAL A 302 -7.60 12.10 -13.81
CA VAL A 302 -7.46 12.39 -15.25
C VAL A 302 -6.47 13.52 -15.49
N ASN A 303 -5.78 13.48 -16.64
CA ASN A 303 -4.83 14.51 -17.07
C ASN A 303 -5.21 14.99 -18.47
N LEU A 304 -5.77 16.20 -18.55
CA LEU A 304 -6.31 16.77 -19.78
C LEU A 304 -5.20 17.10 -20.78
N SER A 305 -4.09 17.66 -20.30
CA SER A 305 -2.92 17.97 -21.11
C SER A 305 -2.28 16.68 -21.70
N ALA A 306 -2.19 15.62 -20.89
CA ALA A 306 -1.69 14.33 -21.36
C ALA A 306 -2.62 13.72 -22.42
N ALA A 307 -3.92 13.75 -22.22
CA ALA A 307 -4.92 13.28 -23.17
C ALA A 307 -4.78 14.00 -24.51
N GLN A 308 -4.70 15.33 -24.51
CA GLN A 308 -4.49 16.14 -25.71
C GLN A 308 -3.19 15.77 -26.42
N LYS A 309 -2.08 15.67 -25.68
CA LYS A 309 -0.75 15.31 -26.25
C LYS A 309 -0.74 13.90 -26.84
N MET A 310 -1.48 12.97 -26.27
CA MET A 310 -1.58 11.58 -26.74
C MET A 310 -2.73 11.36 -27.73
N GLY A 311 -3.50 12.42 -28.09
CA GLY A 311 -4.49 12.39 -29.17
C GLY A 311 -5.82 11.75 -28.79
N VAL A 312 -6.18 11.75 -27.50
CA VAL A 312 -7.48 11.27 -27.00
C VAL A 312 -8.24 12.39 -26.30
N THR A 313 -9.56 12.22 -26.21
CA THR A 313 -10.47 13.13 -25.50
C THR A 313 -11.10 12.40 -24.33
N ILE A 314 -11.03 13.00 -23.14
CA ILE A 314 -11.70 12.46 -21.96
C ILE A 314 -13.15 12.94 -21.98
N PRO A 315 -14.16 12.04 -21.90
CA PRO A 315 -15.56 12.43 -21.81
C PRO A 315 -15.84 13.35 -20.63
N GLN A 316 -16.73 14.34 -20.82
CA GLN A 316 -17.01 15.38 -19.80
C GLN A 316 -17.52 14.78 -18.49
N ASP A 317 -18.36 13.78 -18.52
CA ASP A 317 -18.88 13.12 -17.33
C ASP A 317 -17.82 12.38 -16.52
N ILE A 318 -16.71 11.92 -17.16
CA ILE A 318 -15.54 11.39 -16.45
C ILE A 318 -14.79 12.53 -15.75
N ILE A 319 -14.62 13.67 -16.42
CA ILE A 319 -13.96 14.84 -15.83
C ILE A 319 -14.78 15.33 -14.63
N ASP A 320 -16.11 15.41 -14.76
CA ASP A 320 -17.01 15.90 -13.71
C ASP A 320 -17.04 14.98 -12.48
N SER A 321 -16.80 13.67 -12.67
CA SER A 321 -16.77 12.67 -11.59
C SER A 321 -15.38 12.43 -11.03
N ALA A 322 -14.32 12.96 -11.63
CA ALA A 322 -12.94 12.72 -11.20
C ALA A 322 -12.61 13.51 -9.92
N GLN A 323 -12.00 12.83 -8.94
CA GLN A 323 -11.51 13.46 -7.72
C GLN A 323 -10.25 14.29 -7.99
N ASN A 324 -9.47 13.92 -9.01
CA ASN A 324 -8.24 14.62 -9.38
C ASN A 324 -8.23 14.92 -10.88
N VAL A 325 -8.19 16.19 -11.23
CA VAL A 325 -8.09 16.69 -12.61
C VAL A 325 -6.81 17.48 -12.75
N PHE A 326 -5.91 17.02 -13.63
CA PHE A 326 -4.65 17.68 -13.95
C PHE A 326 -4.74 18.34 -15.34
N GLU A 327 -4.17 19.56 -15.44
CA GLU A 327 -4.17 20.38 -16.67
C GLU A 327 -2.79 20.39 -17.36
#